data_56519d30603cd25cc747c04d7ff54f4a
#
_entry.id   56519d30603cd25cc747c04d7ff54f4a
#
_cell.length_a   1.000
_cell.length_b   1.000
_cell.length_c   1.000
_cell.angle_alpha   90.00
_cell.angle_beta   90.00
_cell.angle_gamma   90.00
#
_symmetry.space_group_name_H-M   'P 1'
#
loop_
_entity.id
_entity.type
_entity.pdbx_description
1 polymer ?
#
loop_
_entity_poly.entity_id
_entity_poly.type
_entity_poly.pdbx_seq_one_letter_code
_entity_poly.pdbx_strand_id
1 'polypeptide(L)'
;MRHSLPLIFSAVMLAAPAPALAQSAPVELRILAINDFHGYLQPPPGGIRIADPEDKTKKIALEAGGAEHMATAVRQLRDGHANTIFVAAGDLIGASPFLSAMFHDEPTIESLDMMGLAVAAVGNHEFDEGKNELLRMQNGGCHPIDGCRGPHPFLGAKFRYLAASTFEKRTGKTVLPAYAIRVFGGIPVAFIGLTLKGTPNLVAPTGVAGLEFRDEADTVNALVPELKAHGVEAVVVLIHEGGFPTGDYNECPGISGPIVDIVKKFDRAVDVVVSGHTHRPYVCDIDGRLVTSADKYGTIVTAIDLKLDPATRDVISAKADNVIVRTDAFAKDSQQTALLDSYDRLAAPIASRPAGSITETLSRMPNASGESVLGDIIADAQLAATRAETNGGAVIAFTNPGGVRSDITRKDGGAVTYGDVFASQPFRNQLVTLTLTGMQIKNMLEQQWLDPKRPRILHVSAGFSYSWDGARPVGDRVVADSLSLNGVRIDPATNYRITVNNFLAVGGDGFTVLTEGTAPQVGVYDVDALYAYFRANSPIAPAPGNRIVRMN
;
A
#
# COMPACT_ATOMS: atom_id res chain seq x y z
N MET A 1 48.83 54.64 79.17
CA MET A 1 47.88 53.62 78.74
C MET A 1 47.40 53.99 77.37
N ARG A 2 47.87 53.32 76.32
CA ARG A 2 47.45 53.54 74.93
C ARG A 2 46.60 52.35 74.50
N HIS A 3 45.32 52.61 74.17
CA HIS A 3 44.41 51.55 73.64
C HIS A 3 44.51 51.53 72.10
N SER A 4 44.91 50.44 71.56
CA SER A 4 44.90 50.15 70.13
C SER A 4 43.59 49.47 69.78
N LEU A 5 42.77 50.07 68.86
CA LEU A 5 41.60 49.37 68.23
C LEU A 5 42.07 48.62 66.98
N PRO A 6 41.59 47.41 66.74
CA PRO A 6 41.83 46.72 65.49
C PRO A 6 40.80 47.15 64.43
N LEU A 7 41.26 47.53 63.24
CA LEU A 7 40.43 47.68 62.05
C LEU A 7 40.08 46.32 61.49
N ILE A 8 38.79 46.02 61.43
CA ILE A 8 38.25 44.84 60.71
C ILE A 8 37.99 45.25 59.23
N PHE A 9 38.79 44.70 58.31
CA PHE A 9 38.53 44.77 56.86
C PHE A 9 37.51 43.68 56.47
N SER A 10 36.26 44.14 56.13
CA SER A 10 35.27 43.27 55.50
C SER A 10 35.55 43.19 53.99
N ALA A 11 36.02 42.06 53.50
CA ALA A 11 36.14 41.78 52.08
C ALA A 11 34.76 41.43 51.50
N VAL A 12 34.20 42.34 50.73
CA VAL A 12 32.99 42.09 49.92
C VAL A 12 33.43 41.31 48.69
N MET A 13 33.13 40.02 48.64
CA MET A 13 33.26 39.21 47.44
C MET A 13 32.11 39.60 46.48
N LEU A 14 32.41 40.29 45.41
CA LEU A 14 31.51 40.45 44.24
C LEU A 14 31.46 39.10 43.51
N ALA A 15 30.38 38.37 43.66
CA ALA A 15 30.05 37.25 42.80
C ALA A 15 29.73 37.76 41.39
N ALA A 16 30.63 37.54 40.44
CA ALA A 16 30.32 37.77 39.02
C ALA A 16 29.19 36.83 38.59
N PRO A 17 28.13 37.32 37.88
CA PRO A 17 27.11 36.42 37.34
C PRO A 17 27.76 35.47 36.34
N ALA A 18 27.53 34.15 36.51
CA ALA A 18 27.93 33.17 35.53
C ALA A 18 27.26 33.52 34.19
N PRO A 19 27.97 33.47 33.05
CA PRO A 19 27.35 33.69 31.75
C PRO A 19 26.23 32.67 31.57
N ALA A 20 24.99 33.11 31.40
CA ALA A 20 23.90 32.27 30.96
C ALA A 20 24.31 31.67 29.60
N LEU A 21 24.51 30.37 29.54
CA LEU A 21 24.72 29.66 28.28
C LEU A 21 23.51 29.98 27.40
N ALA A 22 23.74 30.76 26.34
CA ALA A 22 22.69 31.04 25.36
C ALA A 22 22.20 29.68 24.83
N GLN A 23 20.95 29.36 25.10
CA GLN A 23 20.32 28.15 24.59
C GLN A 23 20.36 28.24 23.07
N SER A 24 21.07 27.31 22.41
CA SER A 24 21.15 27.27 20.95
C SER A 24 19.75 27.14 20.38
N ALA A 25 19.46 27.88 19.28
CA ALA A 25 18.14 27.80 18.64
C ALA A 25 17.86 26.37 18.16
N PRO A 26 16.60 25.92 18.25
CA PRO A 26 16.20 24.64 17.73
C PRO A 26 16.58 24.46 16.26
N VAL A 27 16.98 23.24 15.88
CA VAL A 27 17.24 22.86 14.48
C VAL A 27 15.91 22.50 13.84
N GLU A 28 15.53 23.21 12.78
CA GLU A 28 14.35 22.88 11.99
C GLU A 28 14.68 21.76 11.00
N LEU A 29 13.80 20.76 10.92
CA LEU A 29 13.86 19.66 9.97
C LEU A 29 12.49 19.49 9.31
N ARG A 30 12.44 19.52 7.98
CA ARG A 30 11.27 19.14 7.19
C ARG A 30 11.42 17.72 6.66
N ILE A 31 10.46 16.85 6.97
CA ILE A 31 10.32 15.51 6.37
C ILE A 31 9.17 15.61 5.36
N LEU A 32 9.44 15.24 4.12
CA LEU A 32 8.41 15.01 3.12
C LEU A 32 8.17 13.50 3.05
N ALA A 33 6.91 13.07 3.07
CA ALA A 33 6.60 11.65 3.13
C ALA A 33 5.50 11.27 2.12
N ILE A 34 5.64 10.07 1.55
CA ILE A 34 4.61 9.39 0.75
C ILE A 34 4.46 7.94 1.22
N ASN A 35 3.40 7.29 0.80
CA ASN A 35 3.15 5.86 0.94
C ASN A 35 2.31 5.37 -0.23
N ASP A 36 2.30 4.05 -0.47
CA ASP A 36 1.38 3.39 -1.40
C ASP A 36 1.39 4.03 -2.80
N PHE A 37 2.58 4.32 -3.33
CA PHE A 37 2.73 4.94 -4.65
C PHE A 37 2.31 3.98 -5.78
N HIS A 38 2.59 2.68 -5.62
CA HIS A 38 2.15 1.61 -6.52
C HIS A 38 2.40 1.90 -8.00
N GLY A 39 3.56 2.44 -8.34
CA GLY A 39 3.93 2.69 -9.73
C GLY A 39 3.04 3.65 -10.50
N TYR A 40 2.24 4.48 -9.84
CA TYR A 40 1.37 5.47 -10.49
C TYR A 40 2.18 6.66 -11.02
N LEU A 41 2.95 6.39 -12.08
CA LEU A 41 3.73 7.40 -12.79
C LEU A 41 2.86 8.47 -13.45
N GLN A 42 1.65 8.09 -13.88
CA GLN A 42 0.62 8.99 -14.40
C GLN A 42 -0.44 9.24 -13.32
N PRO A 43 -1.16 10.39 -13.34
CA PRO A 43 -2.23 10.65 -12.40
C PRO A 43 -3.28 9.51 -12.41
N PRO A 44 -3.70 9.01 -11.23
CA PRO A 44 -4.73 7.99 -11.17
C PRO A 44 -6.07 8.54 -11.68
N PRO A 45 -6.88 7.72 -12.38
CA PRO A 45 -8.21 8.14 -12.83
C PRO A 45 -9.08 8.63 -11.67
N GLY A 46 -9.62 9.85 -11.79
CA GLY A 46 -10.43 10.50 -10.75
C GLY A 46 -9.66 11.04 -9.56
N GLY A 47 -8.33 11.01 -9.58
CA GLY A 47 -7.45 11.65 -8.60
C GLY A 47 -7.75 11.26 -7.15
N ILE A 48 -7.99 12.25 -6.29
CA ILE A 48 -8.35 12.07 -4.88
C ILE A 48 -9.77 12.56 -4.60
N ARG A 49 -10.46 11.90 -3.67
CA ARG A 49 -11.79 12.33 -3.20
C ARG A 49 -11.69 12.94 -1.81
N ILE A 50 -12.06 14.21 -1.70
CA ILE A 50 -12.07 14.97 -0.44
C ILE A 50 -13.48 15.45 -0.10
N ALA A 51 -13.69 15.91 1.13
CA ALA A 51 -14.92 16.60 1.48
C ALA A 51 -15.07 17.88 0.65
N ASP A 52 -16.28 18.16 0.18
CA ASP A 52 -16.58 19.41 -0.53
C ASP A 52 -16.39 20.60 0.44
N PRO A 53 -15.58 21.61 0.10
CA PRO A 53 -15.40 22.80 0.94
C PRO A 53 -16.72 23.54 1.25
N GLU A 54 -17.69 23.49 0.35
CA GLU A 54 -18.99 24.16 0.49
C GLU A 54 -20.03 23.29 1.21
N ASP A 55 -19.94 21.96 1.09
CA ASP A 55 -20.84 21.00 1.73
C ASP A 55 -20.08 19.74 2.18
N LYS A 56 -19.57 19.74 3.39
CA LYS A 56 -18.77 18.64 3.94
C LYS A 56 -19.48 17.29 4.00
N THR A 57 -20.79 17.24 3.79
CA THR A 57 -21.53 15.97 3.68
C THR A 57 -21.33 15.29 2.32
N LYS A 58 -20.83 16.01 1.34
CA LYS A 58 -20.50 15.52 -0.01
C LYS A 58 -19.00 15.33 -0.19
N LYS A 59 -18.64 14.51 -1.17
CA LYS A 59 -17.25 14.36 -1.61
C LYS A 59 -17.11 14.75 -3.08
N ILE A 60 -16.09 15.56 -3.34
CA ILE A 60 -15.67 15.94 -4.70
C ILE A 60 -14.39 15.20 -5.08
N ALA A 61 -14.23 14.95 -6.38
CA ALA A 61 -12.99 14.44 -6.95
C ALA A 61 -12.10 15.61 -7.39
N LEU A 62 -10.82 15.54 -7.08
CA LEU A 62 -9.80 16.48 -7.55
C LEU A 62 -8.76 15.69 -8.36
N GLU A 63 -8.44 16.15 -9.55
CA GLU A 63 -7.34 15.59 -10.33
C GLU A 63 -6.02 15.80 -9.60
N ALA A 64 -5.38 14.71 -9.19
CA ALA A 64 -4.17 14.73 -8.36
C ALA A 64 -3.29 13.52 -8.60
N GLY A 65 -2.00 13.64 -8.25
CA GLY A 65 -1.02 12.56 -8.36
C GLY A 65 -0.25 12.57 -9.67
N GLY A 66 0.47 11.46 -9.90
CA GLY A 66 1.41 11.33 -11.02
C GLY A 66 2.80 11.90 -10.72
N ALA A 67 3.82 11.21 -11.20
CA ALA A 67 5.23 11.52 -10.91
C ALA A 67 5.65 12.93 -11.33
N GLU A 68 5.17 13.40 -12.50
CA GLU A 68 5.50 14.70 -13.04
C GLU A 68 5.06 15.85 -12.11
N HIS A 69 3.84 15.78 -11.57
CA HIS A 69 3.28 16.78 -10.67
C HIS A 69 3.85 16.63 -9.25
N MET A 70 4.04 15.39 -8.79
CA MET A 70 4.61 15.10 -7.47
C MET A 70 6.05 15.59 -7.36
N ALA A 71 6.87 15.47 -8.42
CA ALA A 71 8.24 15.99 -8.43
C ALA A 71 8.27 17.51 -8.21
N THR A 72 7.36 18.24 -8.85
CA THR A 72 7.23 19.69 -8.64
C THR A 72 6.75 20.02 -7.23
N ALA A 73 5.77 19.28 -6.70
CA ALA A 73 5.30 19.45 -5.32
C ALA A 73 6.43 19.22 -4.30
N VAL A 74 7.17 18.09 -4.43
CA VAL A 74 8.32 17.76 -3.57
C VAL A 74 9.38 18.87 -3.61
N ARG A 75 9.71 19.37 -4.80
CA ARG A 75 10.66 20.48 -4.97
C ARG A 75 10.19 21.75 -4.26
N GLN A 76 8.95 22.18 -4.50
CA GLN A 76 8.39 23.40 -3.88
C GLN A 76 8.26 23.28 -2.37
N LEU A 77 7.92 22.10 -1.86
CA LEU A 77 7.85 21.87 -0.41
C LEU A 77 9.22 21.82 0.27
N ARG A 78 10.29 21.60 -0.48
CA ARG A 78 11.69 21.74 0.01
C ARG A 78 12.17 23.18 0.06
N ASP A 79 11.65 24.03 -0.81
CA ASP A 79 12.13 25.39 -0.93
C ASP A 79 11.98 26.15 0.39
N GLY A 80 13.04 26.88 0.79
CA GLY A 80 13.11 27.61 2.05
C GLY A 80 13.43 26.78 3.30
N HIS A 81 13.62 25.46 3.19
CA HIS A 81 13.96 24.56 4.30
C HIS A 81 15.37 23.99 4.15
N ALA A 82 16.32 24.50 4.97
CA ALA A 82 17.74 24.11 4.89
C ALA A 82 17.96 22.61 5.17
N ASN A 83 17.20 22.02 6.11
CA ASN A 83 17.24 20.61 6.40
C ASN A 83 15.94 19.97 5.93
N THR A 84 16.01 19.17 4.87
CA THR A 84 14.84 18.45 4.32
C THR A 84 15.25 17.03 3.93
N ILE A 85 14.36 16.09 4.17
CA ILE A 85 14.49 14.70 3.71
C ILE A 85 13.17 14.23 3.10
N PHE A 86 13.24 13.44 2.02
CA PHE A 86 12.07 12.78 1.42
C PHE A 86 12.11 11.28 1.76
N VAL A 87 11.01 10.76 2.31
CA VAL A 87 10.91 9.38 2.83
C VAL A 87 9.63 8.71 2.33
N ALA A 88 9.55 7.39 2.48
CA ALA A 88 8.34 6.65 2.13
C ALA A 88 8.03 5.51 3.10
N ALA A 89 6.74 5.22 3.30
CA ALA A 89 6.26 4.15 4.18
C ALA A 89 5.78 2.90 3.41
N GLY A 90 6.51 2.50 2.36
CA GLY A 90 6.30 1.24 1.64
C GLY A 90 5.26 1.29 0.52
N ASP A 91 5.10 0.16 -0.16
CA ASP A 91 4.26 -0.05 -1.35
C ASP A 91 4.52 1.02 -2.43
N LEU A 92 5.80 1.26 -2.70
CA LEU A 92 6.20 2.13 -3.80
C LEU A 92 5.95 1.47 -5.15
N ILE A 93 6.09 0.16 -5.18
CA ILE A 93 5.96 -0.73 -6.35
C ILE A 93 4.94 -1.83 -6.06
N GLY A 94 4.64 -2.61 -7.10
CA GLY A 94 3.66 -3.71 -7.05
C GLY A 94 2.22 -3.25 -7.21
N ALA A 95 1.37 -4.12 -7.77
CA ALA A 95 0.00 -3.77 -8.20
C ALA A 95 -0.04 -2.54 -9.13
N SER A 96 1.03 -2.29 -9.85
CA SER A 96 1.32 -1.09 -10.62
C SER A 96 0.57 -1.02 -11.94
N PRO A 97 0.23 0.17 -12.44
CA PRO A 97 -0.25 0.36 -13.80
C PRO A 97 0.75 -0.13 -14.85
N PHE A 98 0.24 -0.41 -16.06
CA PHE A 98 0.98 -1.09 -17.12
C PHE A 98 2.33 -0.43 -17.46
N LEU A 99 2.39 0.91 -17.46
CA LEU A 99 3.62 1.66 -17.76
C LEU A 99 4.78 1.32 -16.80
N SER A 100 4.48 1.03 -15.54
CA SER A 100 5.48 0.61 -14.55
C SER A 100 5.67 -0.91 -14.54
N ALA A 101 4.59 -1.66 -14.43
CA ALA A 101 4.61 -3.12 -14.29
C ALA A 101 5.23 -3.85 -15.49
N MET A 102 5.13 -3.30 -16.72
CA MET A 102 5.77 -3.88 -17.91
C MET A 102 7.29 -3.98 -17.78
N PHE A 103 7.87 -3.13 -16.97
CA PHE A 103 9.31 -3.01 -16.72
C PHE A 103 9.70 -3.41 -15.30
N HIS A 104 8.87 -4.24 -14.62
CA HIS A 104 9.10 -4.67 -13.23
C HIS A 104 9.35 -3.48 -12.29
N ASP A 105 8.60 -2.40 -12.48
CA ASP A 105 8.65 -1.16 -11.68
C ASP A 105 9.97 -0.37 -11.74
N GLU A 106 10.89 -0.69 -12.65
CA GLU A 106 12.13 0.07 -12.86
C GLU A 106 11.90 1.58 -13.04
N PRO A 107 10.94 2.05 -13.90
CA PRO A 107 10.71 3.48 -14.07
C PRO A 107 10.19 4.17 -12.80
N THR A 108 9.51 3.45 -11.91
CA THR A 108 9.06 3.98 -10.62
C THR A 108 10.24 4.25 -9.70
N ILE A 109 11.18 3.31 -9.59
CA ILE A 109 12.40 3.49 -8.79
C ILE A 109 13.21 4.68 -9.31
N GLU A 110 13.41 4.77 -10.64
CA GLU A 110 14.14 5.88 -11.25
C GLU A 110 13.48 7.23 -11.05
N SER A 111 12.15 7.28 -11.17
CA SER A 111 11.35 8.48 -10.92
C SER A 111 11.51 8.99 -9.48
N LEU A 112 11.43 8.10 -8.49
CA LEU A 112 11.59 8.43 -7.08
C LEU A 112 13.04 8.84 -6.75
N ASP A 113 14.03 8.21 -7.36
CA ASP A 113 15.43 8.61 -7.28
C ASP A 113 15.64 10.06 -7.78
N MET A 114 15.01 10.41 -8.91
CA MET A 114 15.09 11.77 -9.47
C MET A 114 14.44 12.81 -8.55
N MET A 115 13.40 12.44 -7.81
CA MET A 115 12.78 13.30 -6.78
C MET A 115 13.62 13.40 -5.51
N GLY A 116 14.69 12.60 -5.39
CA GLY A 116 15.58 12.57 -4.23
C GLY A 116 14.97 11.89 -3.01
N LEU A 117 14.23 10.80 -3.22
CA LEU A 117 13.88 9.90 -2.12
C LEU A 117 15.17 9.43 -1.43
N ALA A 118 15.19 9.42 -0.10
CA ALA A 118 16.40 9.11 0.67
C ALA A 118 16.31 7.75 1.38
N VAL A 119 15.15 7.43 1.95
CA VAL A 119 14.87 6.16 2.62
C VAL A 119 13.41 5.77 2.42
N ALA A 120 13.15 4.47 2.34
CA ALA A 120 11.79 3.92 2.24
C ALA A 120 11.67 2.67 3.13
N ALA A 121 10.56 2.51 3.83
CA ALA A 121 10.19 1.20 4.37
C ALA A 121 9.80 0.26 3.22
N VAL A 122 9.92 -1.04 3.45
CA VAL A 122 9.40 -2.07 2.55
C VAL A 122 7.95 -2.36 2.93
N GLY A 123 7.02 -2.27 1.97
CA GLY A 123 5.65 -2.71 2.14
C GLY A 123 5.43 -4.19 1.79
N ASN A 124 4.18 -4.63 1.70
CA ASN A 124 3.90 -6.01 1.30
C ASN A 124 4.07 -6.20 -0.22
N HIS A 125 3.73 -5.20 -1.02
CA HIS A 125 3.81 -5.31 -2.48
C HIS A 125 5.24 -5.28 -3.04
N GLU A 126 6.22 -4.82 -2.28
CA GLU A 126 7.63 -5.03 -2.63
C GLU A 126 8.02 -6.51 -2.68
N PHE A 127 7.19 -7.42 -2.14
CA PHE A 127 7.39 -8.87 -2.19
C PHE A 127 6.51 -9.58 -3.24
N ASP A 128 5.74 -8.90 -4.07
CA ASP A 128 4.87 -9.53 -5.09
C ASP A 128 5.66 -10.43 -6.04
N GLU A 129 6.82 -9.97 -6.51
CA GLU A 129 7.75 -10.74 -7.34
C GLU A 129 8.86 -11.43 -6.50
N GLY A 130 8.78 -11.35 -5.18
CA GLY A 130 9.64 -12.03 -4.23
C GLY A 130 10.87 -11.26 -3.76
N LYS A 131 11.51 -11.82 -2.73
CA LYS A 131 12.70 -11.23 -2.09
C LYS A 131 13.81 -10.88 -3.09
N ASN A 132 14.08 -11.74 -4.06
CA ASN A 132 15.18 -11.53 -4.98
C ASN A 132 14.92 -10.33 -5.90
N GLU A 133 13.67 -10.11 -6.27
CA GLU A 133 13.26 -8.94 -7.03
C GLU A 133 13.35 -7.66 -6.22
N LEU A 134 12.91 -7.67 -4.95
CA LEU A 134 13.14 -6.54 -4.04
C LEU A 134 14.65 -6.19 -3.95
N LEU A 135 15.53 -7.20 -3.85
CA LEU A 135 16.97 -6.98 -3.83
C LEU A 135 17.48 -6.44 -5.18
N ARG A 136 16.89 -6.84 -6.31
CA ARG A 136 17.18 -6.26 -7.62
C ARG A 136 16.73 -4.80 -7.70
N MET A 137 15.56 -4.48 -7.18
CA MET A 137 15.11 -3.07 -7.09
C MET A 137 16.10 -2.21 -6.31
N GLN A 138 16.69 -2.73 -5.24
CA GLN A 138 17.72 -2.00 -4.50
C GLN A 138 19.05 -1.91 -5.23
N ASN A 139 19.49 -2.99 -5.91
CA ASN A 139 20.89 -3.11 -6.39
C ASN A 139 21.03 -2.97 -7.90
N GLY A 140 19.94 -2.98 -8.66
CA GLY A 140 19.95 -2.90 -10.13
C GLY A 140 20.20 -4.24 -10.83
N GLY A 141 20.31 -4.16 -12.13
CA GLY A 141 20.50 -5.28 -13.04
C GLY A 141 19.22 -5.68 -13.78
N CYS A 142 19.37 -6.58 -14.76
CA CYS A 142 18.24 -7.07 -15.54
C CYS A 142 17.41 -8.09 -14.77
N HIS A 143 16.11 -8.13 -15.05
CA HIS A 143 15.24 -9.18 -14.50
C HIS A 143 15.73 -10.57 -14.96
N PRO A 144 15.80 -11.58 -14.05
CA PRO A 144 16.48 -12.86 -14.33
C PRO A 144 15.80 -13.70 -15.41
N ILE A 145 14.48 -13.52 -15.62
CA ILE A 145 13.70 -14.26 -16.63
C ILE A 145 13.47 -13.40 -17.87
N ASP A 146 13.04 -12.16 -17.69
CA ASP A 146 12.59 -11.29 -18.77
C ASP A 146 13.72 -10.45 -19.38
N GLY A 147 14.89 -10.46 -18.80
CA GLY A 147 16.04 -9.65 -19.25
C GLY A 147 15.86 -8.15 -18.97
N CYS A 148 16.62 -7.33 -19.68
CA CYS A 148 16.52 -5.88 -19.64
C CYS A 148 15.44 -5.40 -20.63
N ARG A 149 14.33 -4.88 -20.12
CA ARG A 149 13.19 -4.39 -20.92
C ARG A 149 13.14 -2.87 -21.03
N GLY A 150 13.79 -2.16 -20.12
CA GLY A 150 13.83 -0.70 -20.12
C GLY A 150 14.63 -0.10 -21.27
N PRO A 151 14.56 1.23 -21.48
CA PRO A 151 15.28 1.94 -22.54
C PRO A 151 16.79 2.01 -22.29
N HIS A 152 17.25 1.70 -21.08
CA HIS A 152 18.64 1.69 -20.64
C HIS A 152 18.84 0.67 -19.50
N PRO A 153 20.09 0.35 -19.09
CA PRO A 153 20.33 -0.52 -17.96
C PRO A 153 19.78 0.05 -16.66
N PHE A 154 19.05 -0.76 -15.90
CA PHE A 154 18.52 -0.40 -14.58
C PHE A 154 19.63 -0.46 -13.53
N LEU A 155 19.87 0.65 -12.83
CA LEU A 155 20.97 0.80 -11.87
C LEU A 155 20.56 0.50 -10.42
N GLY A 156 19.28 0.26 -10.17
CA GLY A 156 18.72 0.10 -8.81
C GLY A 156 18.48 1.43 -8.10
N ALA A 157 17.84 1.34 -6.94
CA ALA A 157 17.48 2.48 -6.12
C ALA A 157 18.72 3.16 -5.51
N LYS A 158 18.84 4.48 -5.65
CA LYS A 158 19.81 5.31 -4.94
C LYS A 158 19.40 5.53 -3.48
N PHE A 159 18.08 5.58 -3.23
CA PHE A 159 17.57 5.59 -1.87
C PHE A 159 17.78 4.23 -1.20
N ARG A 160 17.66 4.19 0.12
CA ARG A 160 17.82 2.96 0.88
C ARG A 160 16.46 2.39 1.31
N TYR A 161 16.15 1.18 0.87
CA TYR A 161 15.08 0.40 1.47
C TYR A 161 15.45 -0.09 2.87
N LEU A 162 14.50 -0.06 3.81
CA LEU A 162 14.64 -0.46 5.21
C LEU A 162 13.60 -1.53 5.56
N ALA A 163 14.00 -2.59 6.27
CA ALA A 163 13.13 -3.72 6.62
C ALA A 163 13.49 -4.31 7.98
N ALA A 164 13.24 -3.56 9.07
CA ALA A 164 13.62 -3.98 10.43
C ALA A 164 12.86 -5.22 10.91
N SER A 165 11.58 -5.39 10.53
CA SER A 165 10.71 -6.49 10.96
C SER A 165 10.78 -7.73 10.08
N THR A 166 11.52 -7.70 8.94
CA THR A 166 11.58 -8.80 7.97
C THR A 166 12.91 -9.53 8.03
N PHE A 167 12.88 -10.80 8.42
CA PHE A 167 14.07 -11.63 8.68
C PHE A 167 14.14 -12.81 7.73
N GLU A 168 15.34 -13.19 7.33
CA GLU A 168 15.60 -14.48 6.70
C GLU A 168 15.63 -15.59 7.77
N LYS A 169 14.73 -16.56 7.71
CA LYS A 169 14.67 -17.69 8.66
C LYS A 169 16.00 -18.45 8.76
N ARG A 170 16.72 -18.60 7.66
CA ARG A 170 17.97 -19.33 7.59
C ARG A 170 19.13 -18.65 8.31
N THR A 171 19.21 -17.32 8.26
CA THR A 171 20.34 -16.53 8.79
C THR A 171 20.01 -15.83 10.10
N GLY A 172 18.72 -15.62 10.38
CA GLY A 172 18.25 -14.78 11.48
C GLY A 172 18.57 -13.28 11.31
N LYS A 173 19.03 -12.86 10.12
CA LYS A 173 19.34 -11.46 9.80
C LYS A 173 18.17 -10.81 9.06
N THR A 174 18.06 -9.49 9.15
CA THR A 174 17.12 -8.72 8.35
C THR A 174 17.48 -8.79 6.85
N VAL A 175 16.46 -8.79 5.98
CA VAL A 175 16.64 -8.85 4.51
C VAL A 175 17.36 -7.62 3.99
N LEU A 176 17.07 -6.46 4.57
CA LEU A 176 17.63 -5.15 4.28
C LEU A 176 17.97 -4.46 5.60
N PRO A 177 18.71 -3.32 5.62
CA PRO A 177 19.02 -2.62 6.86
C PRO A 177 17.76 -2.30 7.67
N ALA A 178 17.84 -2.40 8.99
CA ALA A 178 16.72 -2.13 9.88
C ALA A 178 16.39 -0.64 9.95
N TYR A 179 17.41 0.21 9.91
CA TYR A 179 17.28 1.66 10.02
C TYR A 179 18.39 2.38 9.25
N ALA A 180 18.21 3.68 9.11
CA ALA A 180 19.22 4.61 8.59
C ALA A 180 19.30 5.85 9.48
N ILE A 181 20.51 6.31 9.80
CA ILE A 181 20.74 7.55 10.55
C ILE A 181 21.10 8.66 9.56
N ARG A 182 20.50 9.84 9.73
CA ARG A 182 20.81 11.07 8.99
C ARG A 182 21.07 12.20 9.98
N VAL A 183 21.97 13.11 9.64
CA VAL A 183 22.37 14.18 10.53
C VAL A 183 21.88 15.52 9.99
N PHE A 184 21.15 16.28 10.81
CA PHE A 184 20.58 17.58 10.48
C PHE A 184 21.03 18.60 11.50
N GLY A 185 21.75 19.65 11.06
CA GLY A 185 22.30 20.64 11.98
C GLY A 185 23.17 20.06 13.12
N GLY A 186 23.83 18.92 12.88
CA GLY A 186 24.63 18.21 13.87
C GLY A 186 23.85 17.21 14.75
N ILE A 187 22.53 17.11 14.59
CA ILE A 187 21.67 16.20 15.36
C ILE A 187 21.38 14.94 14.53
N PRO A 188 21.70 13.73 15.03
CA PRO A 188 21.38 12.48 14.37
C PRO A 188 19.90 12.15 14.57
N VAL A 189 19.21 11.76 13.48
CA VAL A 189 17.83 11.30 13.45
C VAL A 189 17.82 9.90 12.84
N ALA A 190 17.21 8.93 13.52
CA ALA A 190 17.03 7.59 13.01
C ALA A 190 15.71 7.47 12.24
N PHE A 191 15.75 6.75 11.11
CA PHE A 191 14.59 6.32 10.34
C PHE A 191 14.55 4.80 10.37
N ILE A 192 13.53 4.20 11.01
CA ILE A 192 13.34 2.75 11.11
C ILE A 192 12.28 2.34 10.09
N GLY A 193 12.54 1.33 9.26
CA GLY A 193 11.56 0.84 8.28
C GLY A 193 10.91 -0.47 8.73
N LEU A 194 9.59 -0.56 8.67
CA LEU A 194 8.81 -1.73 9.09
C LEU A 194 7.85 -2.19 8.00
N THR A 195 7.86 -3.49 7.74
CA THR A 195 6.84 -4.19 6.95
C THR A 195 5.83 -4.82 7.92
N LEU A 196 4.54 -4.79 7.58
CA LEU A 196 3.51 -5.35 8.44
C LEU A 196 3.70 -6.87 8.67
N LYS A 197 3.46 -7.32 9.90
CA LYS A 197 3.55 -8.74 10.31
C LYS A 197 2.64 -9.65 9.49
N GLY A 198 1.51 -9.10 9.00
CA GLY A 198 0.51 -9.81 8.22
C GLY A 198 0.90 -10.11 6.78
N THR A 199 2.02 -9.63 6.26
CA THR A 199 2.48 -9.77 4.86
C THR A 199 2.33 -11.19 4.28
N PRO A 200 2.65 -12.29 5.00
CA PRO A 200 2.50 -13.64 4.42
C PRO A 200 1.07 -14.03 4.02
N ASN A 201 0.06 -13.31 4.51
CA ASN A 201 -1.34 -13.53 4.15
C ASN A 201 -1.81 -12.62 3.00
N LEU A 202 -0.96 -11.68 2.55
CA LEU A 202 -1.31 -10.63 1.59
C LEU A 202 -0.60 -10.78 0.25
N VAL A 203 0.46 -11.60 0.19
CA VAL A 203 1.24 -11.84 -1.03
C VAL A 203 1.37 -13.34 -1.30
N ALA A 204 1.75 -13.68 -2.53
CA ALA A 204 1.95 -15.07 -2.89
C ALA A 204 3.00 -15.73 -1.97
N PRO A 205 2.76 -16.93 -1.42
CA PRO A 205 3.68 -17.60 -0.50
C PRO A 205 5.10 -17.78 -1.05
N THR A 206 5.25 -17.89 -2.37
CA THR A 206 6.56 -17.95 -3.05
C THR A 206 7.35 -16.67 -2.89
N GLY A 207 6.68 -15.51 -2.86
CA GLY A 207 7.31 -14.20 -2.69
C GLY A 207 7.96 -13.99 -1.33
N VAL A 208 7.40 -14.64 -0.30
CA VAL A 208 7.85 -14.54 1.11
C VAL A 208 8.46 -15.85 1.65
N ALA A 209 8.72 -16.81 0.77
CA ALA A 209 9.30 -18.09 1.16
C ALA A 209 10.64 -17.91 1.88
N GLY A 210 10.77 -18.53 3.05
CA GLY A 210 11.98 -18.44 3.89
C GLY A 210 12.11 -17.13 4.67
N LEU A 211 11.09 -16.25 4.65
CA LEU A 211 11.04 -15.02 5.44
C LEU A 211 10.18 -15.19 6.70
N GLU A 212 10.50 -14.42 7.71
CA GLU A 212 9.76 -14.24 8.95
C GLU A 212 9.46 -12.75 9.12
N PHE A 213 8.19 -12.41 9.39
CA PHE A 213 7.74 -11.06 9.67
C PHE A 213 7.39 -10.97 11.14
N ARG A 214 8.16 -10.17 11.88
CA ARG A 214 8.04 -10.02 13.33
C ARG A 214 7.10 -8.89 13.70
N ASP A 215 6.69 -8.89 14.98
CA ASP A 215 5.86 -7.83 15.54
C ASP A 215 6.57 -6.48 15.42
N GLU A 216 5.83 -5.48 14.93
CA GLU A 216 6.35 -4.16 14.59
C GLU A 216 6.82 -3.43 15.85
N ALA A 217 6.00 -3.44 16.91
CA ALA A 217 6.32 -2.71 18.14
C ALA A 217 7.49 -3.37 18.89
N ASP A 218 7.48 -4.70 19.00
CA ASP A 218 8.58 -5.44 19.63
C ASP A 218 9.91 -5.19 18.89
N THR A 219 9.85 -5.11 17.54
CA THR A 219 11.03 -4.85 16.71
C THR A 219 11.60 -3.46 16.96
N VAL A 220 10.75 -2.41 16.97
CA VAL A 220 11.21 -1.03 17.24
C VAL A 220 11.78 -0.92 18.64
N ASN A 221 11.08 -1.45 19.64
CA ASN A 221 11.50 -1.37 21.04
C ASN A 221 12.84 -2.07 21.28
N ALA A 222 13.12 -3.15 20.56
CA ALA A 222 14.42 -3.84 20.63
C ALA A 222 15.57 -3.02 20.01
N LEU A 223 15.30 -2.10 19.07
CA LEU A 223 16.32 -1.25 18.44
C LEU A 223 16.63 0.02 19.25
N VAL A 224 15.71 0.49 20.10
CA VAL A 224 15.89 1.74 20.88
C VAL A 224 17.18 1.77 21.70
N PRO A 225 17.56 0.72 22.45
CA PRO A 225 18.81 0.73 23.23
C PRO A 225 20.07 0.90 22.35
N GLU A 226 20.09 0.28 21.16
CA GLU A 226 21.18 0.42 20.19
C GLU A 226 21.27 1.84 19.64
N LEU A 227 20.14 2.44 19.26
CA LEU A 227 20.07 3.81 18.77
C LEU A 227 20.56 4.82 19.81
N LYS A 228 20.12 4.66 21.07
CA LYS A 228 20.61 5.49 22.20
C LYS A 228 22.10 5.33 22.44
N ALA A 229 22.63 4.12 22.31
CA ALA A 229 24.08 3.86 22.43
C ALA A 229 24.87 4.57 21.31
N HIS A 230 24.26 4.82 20.15
CA HIS A 230 24.81 5.63 19.06
C HIS A 230 24.56 7.14 19.24
N GLY A 231 23.96 7.58 20.35
CA GLY A 231 23.66 8.98 20.65
C GLY A 231 22.50 9.55 19.81
N VAL A 232 21.58 8.68 19.37
CA VAL A 232 20.36 9.05 18.65
C VAL A 232 19.21 9.09 19.66
N GLU A 233 18.60 10.26 19.80
CA GLU A 233 17.38 10.44 20.61
C GLU A 233 16.15 10.66 19.72
N ALA A 234 16.26 11.35 18.56
CA ALA A 234 15.18 11.57 17.64
C ALA A 234 14.93 10.35 16.72
N VAL A 235 13.76 9.75 16.82
CA VAL A 235 13.40 8.51 16.12
C VAL A 235 12.10 8.68 15.30
N VAL A 236 12.21 8.46 13.99
CA VAL A 236 11.10 8.44 13.03
C VAL A 236 10.89 7.00 12.57
N VAL A 237 9.66 6.50 12.71
CA VAL A 237 9.27 5.17 12.22
C VAL A 237 8.53 5.32 10.91
N LEU A 238 9.00 4.61 9.88
CA LEU A 238 8.33 4.43 8.60
C LEU A 238 7.71 3.03 8.62
N ILE A 239 6.39 2.93 8.72
CA ILE A 239 5.71 1.65 8.89
C ILE A 239 4.68 1.41 7.79
N HIS A 240 4.80 0.26 7.14
CA HIS A 240 3.78 -0.16 6.20
C HIS A 240 2.67 -0.95 6.91
N GLU A 241 1.91 -0.25 7.72
CA GLU A 241 0.65 -0.63 8.37
C GLU A 241 -0.10 0.66 8.70
N GLY A 242 -1.43 0.63 8.74
CA GLY A 242 -2.19 1.86 8.84
C GLY A 242 -3.48 1.79 9.65
N GLY A 243 -4.26 2.85 9.52
CA GLY A 243 -5.53 3.04 10.21
C GLY A 243 -6.65 3.53 9.31
N PHE A 244 -7.83 3.64 9.90
CA PHE A 244 -9.08 4.03 9.25
C PHE A 244 -9.72 5.18 10.01
N PRO A 245 -9.42 6.44 9.64
CA PRO A 245 -10.11 7.62 10.15
C PRO A 245 -11.51 7.73 9.52
N THR A 246 -12.40 8.49 10.15
CA THR A 246 -13.71 8.85 9.59
C THR A 246 -13.77 10.27 9.05
N GLY A 247 -12.69 11.05 9.22
CA GLY A 247 -12.55 12.43 8.77
C GLY A 247 -12.01 12.60 7.34
N ASP A 248 -11.62 13.83 7.02
CA ASP A 248 -10.99 14.20 5.76
C ASP A 248 -9.46 14.05 5.84
N TYR A 249 -8.75 14.35 4.76
CA TYR A 249 -7.33 13.99 4.54
C TYR A 249 -6.33 14.55 5.58
N ASN A 250 -6.65 15.61 6.31
CA ASN A 250 -5.85 16.18 7.41
C ASN A 250 -6.47 15.96 8.80
N GLU A 251 -7.53 15.16 8.86
CA GLU A 251 -8.29 14.93 10.09
C GLU A 251 -8.07 13.51 10.62
N CYS A 252 -8.44 13.30 11.91
CA CYS A 252 -8.26 12.02 12.58
C CYS A 252 -9.44 11.57 13.47
N PRO A 253 -10.70 11.97 13.23
CA PRO A 253 -11.78 11.51 14.07
C PRO A 253 -11.99 10.01 13.93
N GLY A 254 -12.23 9.32 15.04
CA GLY A 254 -12.58 7.90 15.03
C GLY A 254 -11.51 6.97 14.49
N ILE A 255 -10.24 7.36 14.51
CA ILE A 255 -9.14 6.50 14.03
C ILE A 255 -9.21 5.11 14.67
N SER A 256 -9.12 4.10 13.84
CA SER A 256 -9.16 2.68 14.22
C SER A 256 -8.20 1.88 13.35
N GLY A 257 -8.02 0.60 13.66
CA GLY A 257 -7.13 -0.28 12.92
C GLY A 257 -5.81 -0.56 13.64
N PRO A 258 -4.96 -1.43 13.06
CA PRO A 258 -3.77 -1.96 13.74
C PRO A 258 -2.79 -0.88 14.20
N ILE A 259 -2.63 0.20 13.43
CA ILE A 259 -1.67 1.27 13.75
C ILE A 259 -1.89 1.85 15.15
N VAL A 260 -3.16 1.92 15.62
CA VAL A 260 -3.48 2.49 16.93
C VAL A 260 -2.86 1.67 18.05
N ASP A 261 -2.99 0.35 17.97
CA ASP A 261 -2.48 -0.57 18.99
C ASP A 261 -0.95 -0.73 18.89
N ILE A 262 -0.39 -0.67 17.69
CA ILE A 262 1.05 -0.71 17.45
C ILE A 262 1.73 0.51 18.06
N VAL A 263 1.24 1.72 17.73
CA VAL A 263 1.84 2.99 18.22
C VAL A 263 1.79 3.09 19.74
N LYS A 264 0.70 2.64 20.39
CA LYS A 264 0.59 2.61 21.86
C LYS A 264 1.60 1.70 22.54
N LYS A 265 2.15 0.71 21.82
CA LYS A 265 3.17 -0.20 22.35
C LYS A 265 4.59 0.27 22.09
N PHE A 266 4.82 1.29 21.26
CA PHE A 266 6.16 1.81 21.00
C PHE A 266 6.78 2.41 22.25
N ASP A 267 8.10 2.22 22.38
CA ASP A 267 8.92 2.92 23.39
C ASP A 267 8.74 4.44 23.24
N ARG A 268 8.85 5.18 24.35
CA ARG A 268 8.70 6.65 24.38
C ARG A 268 9.76 7.39 23.55
N ALA A 269 10.83 6.73 23.18
CA ALA A 269 11.85 7.27 22.28
C ALA A 269 11.39 7.39 20.82
N VAL A 270 10.21 6.90 20.44
CA VAL A 270 9.64 7.11 19.10
C VAL A 270 8.85 8.42 19.09
N ASP A 271 9.20 9.36 18.20
CA ASP A 271 8.61 10.70 18.13
C ASP A 271 7.55 10.82 17.05
N VAL A 272 7.83 10.29 15.86
CA VAL A 272 6.99 10.45 14.67
C VAL A 272 6.82 9.11 13.96
N VAL A 273 5.62 8.88 13.46
CA VAL A 273 5.27 7.69 12.67
C VAL A 273 4.69 8.11 11.31
N VAL A 274 5.31 7.66 10.24
CA VAL A 274 4.78 7.73 8.88
C VAL A 274 4.25 6.35 8.53
N SER A 275 2.97 6.25 8.22
CA SER A 275 2.25 4.99 8.01
C SER A 275 1.71 4.86 6.58
N GLY A 276 1.22 3.66 6.21
CA GLY A 276 0.71 3.37 4.87
C GLY A 276 -0.32 2.24 4.86
N HIS A 277 -0.34 1.44 3.78
CA HIS A 277 -1.11 0.20 3.58
C HIS A 277 -2.64 0.37 3.47
N THR A 278 -3.25 1.20 4.29
CA THR A 278 -4.73 1.31 4.31
C THR A 278 -5.30 2.24 3.24
N HIS A 279 -4.44 2.94 2.49
CA HIS A 279 -4.86 3.92 1.47
C HIS A 279 -5.84 4.96 2.03
N ARG A 280 -5.57 5.43 3.26
CA ARG A 280 -6.37 6.45 3.94
C ARG A 280 -5.47 7.57 4.42
N PRO A 281 -5.71 8.81 3.99
CA PRO A 281 -4.93 9.95 4.48
C PRO A 281 -5.40 10.36 5.87
N TYR A 282 -4.45 10.76 6.72
CA TYR A 282 -4.73 11.33 8.04
C TYR A 282 -3.50 12.02 8.64
N VAL A 283 -3.78 12.91 9.58
CA VAL A 283 -2.81 13.51 10.51
C VAL A 283 -3.36 13.34 11.92
N CYS A 284 -2.76 12.46 12.70
CA CYS A 284 -3.24 12.02 14.01
C CYS A 284 -2.25 12.36 15.12
N ASP A 285 -2.77 12.55 16.34
CA ASP A 285 -2.04 12.31 17.58
C ASP A 285 -2.51 10.95 18.15
N ILE A 286 -1.58 10.02 18.30
CA ILE A 286 -1.85 8.72 18.93
C ILE A 286 -0.84 8.53 20.07
N ASP A 287 -1.32 8.50 21.30
CA ASP A 287 -0.50 8.35 22.50
C ASP A 287 0.60 9.43 22.63
N GLY A 288 0.30 10.68 22.20
CA GLY A 288 1.20 11.83 22.22
C GLY A 288 2.25 11.84 21.11
N ARG A 289 2.08 11.04 20.05
CA ARG A 289 2.95 10.97 18.88
C ARG A 289 2.22 11.42 17.63
N LEU A 290 2.92 12.16 16.78
CA LEU A 290 2.43 12.49 15.44
C LEU A 290 2.46 11.24 14.57
N VAL A 291 1.29 10.85 14.02
CA VAL A 291 1.12 9.71 13.11
C VAL A 291 0.45 10.18 11.84
N THR A 292 1.07 9.95 10.68
CA THR A 292 0.59 10.46 9.40
C THR A 292 0.45 9.36 8.36
N SER A 293 -0.41 9.61 7.36
CA SER A 293 -0.51 8.82 6.12
C SER A 293 -0.92 9.72 4.97
N ALA A 294 -0.34 9.49 3.79
CA ALA A 294 -0.43 10.33 2.59
C ALA A 294 -1.39 9.78 1.50
N ASP A 295 -2.46 9.04 1.88
CA ASP A 295 -3.35 8.36 0.94
C ASP A 295 -2.60 7.29 0.11
N LYS A 296 -2.55 7.45 -1.23
CA LYS A 296 -1.95 6.52 -2.18
C LYS A 296 -1.66 7.19 -3.51
N TYR A 297 -0.94 6.49 -4.41
CA TYR A 297 -0.77 6.83 -5.83
C TYR A 297 -0.14 8.22 -6.06
N GLY A 298 0.59 8.74 -5.05
CA GLY A 298 1.21 10.04 -5.13
C GLY A 298 0.22 11.22 -5.13
N THR A 299 -1.03 11.01 -4.72
CA THR A 299 -2.06 12.07 -4.65
C THR A 299 -1.82 13.07 -3.54
N ILE A 300 -1.03 12.70 -2.52
CA ILE A 300 -0.63 13.53 -1.39
C ILE A 300 0.88 13.41 -1.17
N VAL A 301 1.50 14.51 -0.78
CA VAL A 301 2.80 14.55 -0.09
C VAL A 301 2.55 15.12 1.31
N THR A 302 2.88 14.35 2.35
CA THR A 302 2.83 14.84 3.73
C THR A 302 4.07 15.67 4.02
N ALA A 303 3.89 16.94 4.44
CA ALA A 303 4.96 17.80 4.94
C ALA A 303 4.95 17.77 6.47
N ILE A 304 6.04 17.28 7.08
CA ILE A 304 6.20 17.16 8.53
C ILE A 304 7.30 18.13 8.95
N ASP A 305 6.99 19.09 9.82
CA ASP A 305 7.93 20.04 10.38
C ASP A 305 8.30 19.65 11.81
N LEU A 306 9.57 19.35 12.03
CA LEU A 306 10.14 19.06 13.33
C LEU A 306 11.01 20.20 13.83
N LYS A 307 11.01 20.41 15.15
CA LYS A 307 12.04 21.17 15.86
C LYS A 307 12.83 20.23 16.74
N LEU A 308 14.14 20.20 16.55
CA LEU A 308 15.08 19.37 17.30
C LEU A 308 15.83 20.24 18.32
N ASP A 309 15.97 19.76 19.55
CA ASP A 309 16.74 20.42 20.60
C ASP A 309 18.23 20.10 20.44
N PRO A 310 19.13 21.07 20.22
CA PRO A 310 20.55 20.81 20.15
C PRO A 310 21.17 20.28 21.45
N ALA A 311 20.53 20.52 22.60
CA ALA A 311 21.03 20.06 23.90
C ALA A 311 20.66 18.61 24.21
N THR A 312 19.40 18.24 24.01
CA THR A 312 18.90 16.86 24.24
C THR A 312 19.04 15.98 23.02
N ARG A 313 19.14 16.57 21.80
CA ARG A 313 19.11 15.91 20.48
C ARG A 313 17.78 15.25 20.15
N ASP A 314 16.74 15.61 20.88
CA ASP A 314 15.41 15.04 20.81
C ASP A 314 14.42 15.98 20.08
N VAL A 315 13.23 15.48 19.75
CA VAL A 315 12.17 16.24 19.08
C VAL A 315 11.42 17.09 20.12
N ILE A 316 11.44 18.41 19.94
CA ILE A 316 10.69 19.35 20.80
C ILE A 316 9.23 19.45 20.34
N SER A 317 9.01 19.45 19.02
CA SER A 317 7.68 19.58 18.42
C SER A 317 7.64 18.95 17.04
N ALA A 318 6.48 18.40 16.71
CA ALA A 318 6.17 17.84 15.41
C ALA A 318 4.81 18.37 14.93
N LYS A 319 4.71 18.77 13.66
CA LYS A 319 3.46 19.17 12.98
C LYS A 319 3.47 18.59 11.58
N ALA A 320 2.31 18.26 11.04
CA ALA A 320 2.19 17.78 9.67
C ALA A 320 1.00 18.41 8.95
N ASP A 321 1.14 18.48 7.62
CA ASP A 321 0.09 18.83 6.68
C ASP A 321 0.16 17.91 5.46
N ASN A 322 -0.97 17.33 5.09
CA ASN A 322 -1.13 16.56 3.89
C ASN A 322 -1.44 17.49 2.71
N VAL A 323 -0.48 17.68 1.82
CA VAL A 323 -0.59 18.54 0.65
C VAL A 323 -1.04 17.72 -0.55
N ILE A 324 -2.24 18.03 -1.08
CA ILE A 324 -2.77 17.36 -2.27
C ILE A 324 -1.95 17.78 -3.49
N VAL A 325 -1.41 16.82 -4.23
CA VAL A 325 -0.64 17.01 -5.46
C VAL A 325 -1.60 17.26 -6.62
N ARG A 326 -2.26 18.42 -6.64
CA ARG A 326 -3.21 18.82 -7.67
C ARG A 326 -2.52 19.06 -9.00
N THR A 327 -3.05 18.49 -10.08
CA THR A 327 -2.47 18.63 -11.43
C THR A 327 -2.59 20.04 -11.99
N ASP A 328 -3.55 20.84 -11.52
CA ASP A 328 -3.73 22.25 -11.87
C ASP A 328 -2.89 23.22 -11.02
N ALA A 329 -2.35 22.79 -9.88
CA ALA A 329 -1.53 23.61 -8.99
C ALA A 329 -0.01 23.38 -9.16
N PHE A 330 0.38 22.14 -9.47
CA PHE A 330 1.79 21.77 -9.66
C PHE A 330 2.03 21.47 -11.14
N ALA A 331 2.86 22.26 -11.81
CA ALA A 331 3.22 22.03 -13.19
C ALA A 331 4.00 20.70 -13.36
N LYS A 332 3.91 20.09 -14.53
CA LYS A 332 4.70 18.90 -14.87
C LYS A 332 6.21 19.20 -14.81
N ASP A 333 6.96 18.31 -14.18
CA ASP A 333 8.41 18.35 -14.18
C ASP A 333 8.94 17.76 -15.48
N SER A 334 9.73 18.54 -16.23
CA SER A 334 10.21 18.13 -17.57
C SER A 334 11.17 16.95 -17.56
N GLN A 335 11.92 16.74 -16.47
CA GLN A 335 12.83 15.59 -16.37
C GLN A 335 12.02 14.31 -16.14
N GLN A 336 10.97 14.37 -15.31
CA GLN A 336 10.02 13.27 -15.14
C GLN A 336 9.30 12.96 -16.46
N THR A 337 8.83 14.00 -17.18
CA THR A 337 8.21 13.81 -18.50
C THR A 337 9.16 13.07 -19.46
N ALA A 338 10.43 13.47 -19.53
CA ALA A 338 11.41 12.81 -20.39
C ALA A 338 11.65 11.33 -20.01
N LEU A 339 11.68 11.02 -18.71
CA LEU A 339 11.77 9.64 -18.23
C LEU A 339 10.54 8.84 -18.67
N LEU A 340 9.33 9.33 -18.36
CA LEU A 340 8.09 8.65 -18.69
C LEU A 340 7.95 8.40 -20.20
N ASP A 341 8.25 9.40 -21.04
CA ASP A 341 8.22 9.29 -22.50
C ASP A 341 9.16 8.21 -23.02
N SER A 342 10.31 8.00 -22.36
CA SER A 342 11.27 6.98 -22.76
C SER A 342 10.72 5.55 -22.57
N TYR A 343 10.00 5.31 -21.49
CA TYR A 343 9.33 4.05 -21.19
C TYR A 343 8.02 3.89 -21.97
N ASP A 344 7.23 4.98 -22.11
CA ASP A 344 5.95 4.94 -22.81
C ASP A 344 6.10 4.58 -24.30
N ARG A 345 7.17 5.03 -24.97
CA ARG A 345 7.47 4.61 -26.33
C ARG A 345 7.56 3.08 -26.50
N LEU A 346 7.96 2.37 -25.47
CA LEU A 346 8.04 0.90 -25.45
C LEU A 346 6.72 0.27 -25.01
N ALA A 347 6.01 0.89 -24.08
CA ALA A 347 4.76 0.37 -23.48
C ALA A 347 3.53 0.66 -24.33
N ALA A 348 3.38 1.86 -24.90
CA ALA A 348 2.18 2.32 -25.59
C ALA A 348 1.69 1.38 -26.72
N PRO A 349 2.56 0.79 -27.56
CA PRO A 349 2.10 -0.14 -28.60
C PRO A 349 1.38 -1.39 -28.05
N ILE A 350 1.68 -1.77 -26.80
CA ILE A 350 1.04 -2.91 -26.12
C ILE A 350 -0.17 -2.41 -25.33
N ALA A 351 -0.01 -1.35 -24.54
CA ALA A 351 -1.07 -0.78 -23.72
C ALA A 351 -2.29 -0.34 -24.55
N SER A 352 -2.05 0.23 -25.73
CA SER A 352 -3.11 0.74 -26.62
C SER A 352 -3.81 -0.33 -27.45
N ARG A 353 -3.45 -1.62 -27.35
CA ARG A 353 -4.15 -2.70 -28.07
C ARG A 353 -5.63 -2.69 -27.71
N PRO A 354 -6.54 -2.66 -28.70
CA PRO A 354 -7.97 -2.70 -28.42
C PRO A 354 -8.36 -4.00 -27.71
N ALA A 355 -8.96 -3.87 -26.54
CA ALA A 355 -9.57 -5.01 -25.82
C ALA A 355 -11.04 -5.17 -26.20
N GLY A 356 -11.78 -4.07 -26.35
CA GLY A 356 -13.20 -4.09 -26.66
C GLY A 356 -13.87 -2.77 -26.35
N SER A 357 -15.11 -2.84 -25.88
CA SER A 357 -15.87 -1.66 -25.46
C SER A 357 -16.83 -1.96 -24.31
N ILE A 358 -17.25 -0.91 -23.60
CA ILE A 358 -18.22 -0.96 -22.51
C ILE A 358 -19.34 0.05 -22.73
N THR A 359 -20.54 -0.26 -22.26
CA THR A 359 -21.69 0.65 -22.33
C THR A 359 -21.68 1.70 -21.23
N GLU A 360 -21.13 1.35 -20.06
CA GLU A 360 -21.02 2.18 -18.87
C GLU A 360 -19.71 1.86 -18.14
N THR A 361 -19.28 2.71 -17.19
CA THR A 361 -18.14 2.42 -16.32
C THR A 361 -18.36 1.15 -15.50
N LEU A 362 -17.40 0.24 -15.53
CA LEU A 362 -17.41 -0.98 -14.73
C LEU A 362 -16.71 -0.70 -13.40
N SER A 363 -17.49 -0.50 -12.35
CA SER A 363 -16.96 -0.10 -11.05
C SER A 363 -16.55 -1.31 -10.21
N ARG A 364 -15.43 -1.19 -9.51
CA ARG A 364 -15.00 -2.12 -8.47
C ARG A 364 -15.62 -1.85 -7.09
N MET A 365 -16.34 -0.74 -6.95
CA MET A 365 -16.98 -0.39 -5.68
C MET A 365 -18.11 -1.38 -5.35
N PRO A 366 -18.08 -2.01 -4.17
CA PRO A 366 -19.08 -3.00 -3.82
C PRO A 366 -20.43 -2.34 -3.47
N ASN A 367 -21.51 -3.06 -3.76
CA ASN A 367 -22.84 -2.77 -3.25
C ASN A 367 -22.98 -3.19 -1.76
N ALA A 368 -24.17 -3.06 -1.19
CA ALA A 368 -24.45 -3.41 0.21
C ALA A 368 -24.22 -4.91 0.53
N SER A 369 -24.26 -5.78 -0.46
CA SER A 369 -23.99 -7.22 -0.32
C SER A 369 -22.50 -7.57 -0.42
N GLY A 370 -21.65 -6.60 -0.79
CA GLY A 370 -20.21 -6.80 -1.02
C GLY A 370 -19.85 -7.16 -2.46
N GLU A 371 -20.83 -7.23 -3.37
CA GLU A 371 -20.66 -7.57 -4.78
C GLU A 371 -20.29 -6.33 -5.60
N SER A 372 -19.38 -6.42 -6.56
CA SER A 372 -19.07 -5.34 -7.49
C SER A 372 -19.22 -5.77 -8.94
N VAL A 373 -19.68 -4.84 -9.77
CA VAL A 373 -19.90 -5.06 -11.21
C VAL A 373 -18.65 -5.57 -11.91
N LEU A 374 -17.51 -4.94 -11.67
CA LEU A 374 -16.24 -5.35 -12.29
C LEU A 374 -15.75 -6.70 -11.76
N GLY A 375 -15.93 -6.95 -10.46
CA GLY A 375 -15.58 -8.24 -9.87
C GLY A 375 -16.35 -9.41 -10.48
N ASP A 376 -17.64 -9.22 -10.75
CA ASP A 376 -18.48 -10.21 -11.41
C ASP A 376 -18.01 -10.50 -12.84
N ILE A 377 -17.68 -9.44 -13.60
CA ILE A 377 -17.17 -9.60 -14.97
C ILE A 377 -15.83 -10.31 -14.99
N ILE A 378 -14.95 -10.02 -14.02
CA ILE A 378 -13.67 -10.73 -13.86
C ILE A 378 -13.92 -12.21 -13.56
N ALA A 379 -14.82 -12.53 -12.65
CA ALA A 379 -15.17 -13.93 -12.35
C ALA A 379 -15.77 -14.63 -13.58
N ASP A 380 -16.59 -13.94 -14.37
CA ASP A 380 -17.13 -14.47 -15.64
C ASP A 380 -16.00 -14.76 -16.65
N ALA A 381 -15.04 -13.86 -16.76
CA ALA A 381 -13.87 -14.03 -17.63
C ALA A 381 -13.02 -15.24 -17.21
N GLN A 382 -12.79 -15.39 -15.92
CA GLN A 382 -12.05 -16.53 -15.36
C GLN A 382 -12.78 -17.85 -15.63
N LEU A 383 -14.11 -17.87 -15.42
CA LEU A 383 -14.93 -19.05 -15.76
C LEU A 383 -14.89 -19.35 -17.25
N ALA A 384 -15.03 -18.35 -18.12
CA ALA A 384 -14.99 -18.53 -19.56
C ALA A 384 -13.68 -19.16 -20.05
N ALA A 385 -12.55 -18.71 -19.47
CA ALA A 385 -11.22 -19.22 -19.80
C ALA A 385 -10.99 -20.68 -19.36
N THR A 386 -11.67 -21.13 -18.31
CA THR A 386 -11.42 -22.42 -17.66
C THR A 386 -12.57 -23.44 -17.77
N ARG A 387 -13.68 -23.06 -18.42
CA ARG A 387 -14.88 -23.91 -18.57
C ARG A 387 -14.64 -25.17 -19.40
N ALA A 388 -13.84 -25.09 -20.46
CA ALA A 388 -13.57 -26.24 -21.29
C ALA A 388 -12.82 -27.33 -20.47
N GLU A 389 -13.16 -28.63 -20.67
CA GLU A 389 -12.50 -29.73 -19.95
C GLU A 389 -10.97 -29.70 -20.10
N THR A 390 -10.48 -29.37 -21.28
CA THR A 390 -9.05 -29.23 -21.57
C THR A 390 -8.39 -28.11 -20.76
N ASN A 391 -9.17 -27.12 -20.32
CA ASN A 391 -8.70 -25.94 -19.59
C ASN A 391 -9.03 -26.00 -18.09
N GLY A 392 -9.59 -27.13 -17.61
CA GLY A 392 -9.91 -27.34 -16.21
C GLY A 392 -11.33 -27.82 -15.91
N GLY A 393 -12.31 -27.59 -16.83
CA GLY A 393 -13.69 -28.03 -16.67
C GLY A 393 -14.43 -27.29 -15.54
N ALA A 394 -14.09 -26.01 -15.29
CA ALA A 394 -14.68 -25.22 -14.22
C ALA A 394 -16.17 -24.94 -14.46
N VAL A 395 -16.95 -24.98 -13.39
CA VAL A 395 -18.38 -24.62 -13.39
C VAL A 395 -18.69 -23.38 -12.56
N ILE A 396 -17.74 -22.95 -11.72
CA ILE A 396 -17.81 -21.73 -10.90
C ILE A 396 -16.44 -21.07 -10.90
N ALA A 397 -16.39 -19.74 -10.87
CA ALA A 397 -15.16 -18.99 -10.58
C ALA A 397 -15.38 -18.00 -9.45
N PHE A 398 -14.31 -17.77 -8.66
CA PHE A 398 -14.28 -16.82 -7.56
C PHE A 398 -13.06 -15.90 -7.69
N THR A 399 -13.24 -14.61 -7.44
CA THR A 399 -12.12 -13.67 -7.37
C THR A 399 -12.22 -12.79 -6.13
N ASN A 400 -11.06 -12.45 -5.53
CA ASN A 400 -11.01 -11.63 -4.33
C ASN A 400 -11.10 -10.12 -4.66
N PRO A 401 -11.73 -9.31 -3.79
CA PRO A 401 -11.85 -7.87 -4.00
C PRO A 401 -10.48 -7.17 -4.08
N GLY A 402 -9.46 -7.67 -3.35
CA GLY A 402 -8.08 -7.17 -3.40
C GLY A 402 -7.41 -7.34 -4.76
N GLY A 403 -7.85 -8.32 -5.56
CA GLY A 403 -7.40 -8.56 -6.92
C GLY A 403 -7.94 -7.55 -7.95
N VAL A 404 -8.93 -6.71 -7.60
CA VAL A 404 -9.55 -5.72 -8.49
C VAL A 404 -9.04 -4.31 -8.14
N ARG A 405 -8.05 -3.81 -8.88
CA ARG A 405 -7.27 -2.62 -8.47
C ARG A 405 -7.77 -1.29 -9.01
N SER A 406 -8.38 -1.27 -10.19
CA SER A 406 -8.88 -0.05 -10.84
C SER A 406 -10.23 -0.30 -11.51
N ASP A 407 -11.08 0.72 -11.55
CA ASP A 407 -12.29 0.70 -12.37
C ASP A 407 -11.91 0.69 -13.85
N ILE A 408 -12.75 0.07 -14.71
CA ILE A 408 -12.67 0.29 -16.16
C ILE A 408 -13.62 1.41 -16.50
N THR A 409 -13.08 2.64 -16.57
CA THR A 409 -13.85 3.86 -16.77
C THR A 409 -14.28 4.00 -18.23
N ARG A 410 -15.55 4.32 -18.45
CA ARG A 410 -16.06 4.58 -19.80
C ARG A 410 -15.48 5.88 -20.35
N LYS A 411 -14.65 5.75 -21.38
CA LYS A 411 -14.13 6.84 -22.21
C LYS A 411 -15.11 7.16 -23.34
N ASP A 412 -14.84 8.21 -24.11
CA ASP A 412 -15.63 8.53 -25.30
C ASP A 412 -15.68 7.32 -26.25
N GLY A 413 -16.91 7.01 -26.73
CA GLY A 413 -17.14 5.81 -27.54
C GLY A 413 -17.10 4.48 -26.77
N GLY A 414 -16.79 4.47 -25.47
CA GLY A 414 -16.74 3.28 -24.62
C GLY A 414 -15.57 2.34 -24.89
N ALA A 415 -14.55 2.77 -25.65
CA ALA A 415 -13.38 1.94 -25.98
C ALA A 415 -12.58 1.53 -24.74
N VAL A 416 -12.15 0.26 -24.70
CA VAL A 416 -11.30 -0.32 -23.65
C VAL A 416 -10.03 -0.85 -24.29
N THR A 417 -8.88 -0.56 -23.69
CA THR A 417 -7.57 -1.01 -24.15
C THR A 417 -7.01 -2.11 -23.26
N TYR A 418 -5.94 -2.78 -23.70
CA TYR A 418 -5.20 -3.73 -22.87
C TYR A 418 -4.69 -3.08 -21.56
N GLY A 419 -4.22 -1.83 -21.63
CA GLY A 419 -3.78 -1.09 -20.45
C GLY A 419 -4.89 -0.87 -19.42
N ASP A 420 -6.14 -0.63 -19.85
CA ASP A 420 -7.29 -0.51 -18.94
C ASP A 420 -7.60 -1.86 -18.26
N VAL A 421 -7.57 -2.95 -19.02
CA VAL A 421 -7.75 -4.32 -18.50
C VAL A 421 -6.65 -4.66 -17.50
N PHE A 422 -5.40 -4.38 -17.87
CA PHE A 422 -4.24 -4.62 -17.00
C PHE A 422 -4.32 -3.83 -15.70
N ALA A 423 -4.71 -2.55 -15.75
CA ALA A 423 -4.84 -1.73 -14.54
C ALA A 423 -5.88 -2.27 -13.55
N SER A 424 -6.87 -3.03 -14.03
CA SER A 424 -7.86 -3.66 -13.16
C SER A 424 -7.34 -4.96 -12.50
N GLN A 425 -6.44 -5.70 -13.16
CA GLN A 425 -5.83 -6.96 -12.67
C GLN A 425 -4.31 -6.98 -12.93
N PRO A 426 -3.51 -6.18 -12.20
CA PRO A 426 -2.10 -5.96 -12.55
C PRO A 426 -1.15 -7.04 -12.02
N PHE A 427 -1.62 -8.02 -11.25
CA PHE A 427 -0.77 -9.02 -10.58
C PHE A 427 -0.27 -10.13 -11.50
N ARG A 428 -0.89 -10.32 -12.68
CA ARG A 428 -0.58 -11.43 -13.58
C ARG A 428 -0.65 -12.79 -12.87
N ASN A 429 -1.67 -12.99 -12.04
CA ASN A 429 -1.91 -14.28 -11.40
C ASN A 429 -2.32 -15.33 -12.43
N GLN A 430 -1.82 -16.54 -12.29
CA GLN A 430 -2.34 -17.67 -13.08
C GLN A 430 -3.68 -18.14 -12.53
N LEU A 431 -4.59 -18.51 -13.42
CA LEU A 431 -5.83 -19.16 -13.02
C LEU A 431 -5.53 -20.61 -12.59
N VAL A 432 -6.15 -21.03 -11.50
CA VAL A 432 -6.04 -22.39 -10.98
C VAL A 432 -7.44 -22.97 -10.85
N THR A 433 -7.70 -24.05 -11.58
CA THR A 433 -8.93 -24.83 -11.42
C THR A 433 -8.67 -26.00 -10.49
N LEU A 434 -9.51 -26.17 -9.47
CA LEU A 434 -9.40 -27.22 -8.46
C LEU A 434 -10.80 -27.76 -8.09
N THR A 435 -10.84 -28.89 -7.43
CA THR A 435 -12.10 -29.54 -7.01
C THR A 435 -12.33 -29.32 -5.53
N LEU A 436 -13.51 -28.79 -5.19
CA LEU A 436 -14.04 -28.71 -3.82
C LEU A 436 -15.40 -29.39 -3.74
N THR A 437 -15.73 -29.93 -2.58
CA THR A 437 -17.12 -30.34 -2.26
C THR A 437 -17.99 -29.11 -2.02
N GLY A 438 -19.32 -29.26 -2.16
CA GLY A 438 -20.23 -28.15 -1.83
C GLY A 438 -20.12 -27.67 -0.38
N MET A 439 -19.78 -28.56 0.55
CA MET A 439 -19.50 -28.18 1.96
C MET A 439 -18.24 -27.32 2.06
N GLN A 440 -17.17 -27.67 1.35
CA GLN A 440 -15.94 -26.86 1.31
C GLN A 440 -16.19 -25.50 0.66
N ILE A 441 -17.03 -25.41 -0.38
CA ILE A 441 -17.43 -24.12 -0.96
C ILE A 441 -18.14 -23.25 0.09
N LYS A 442 -19.11 -23.82 0.85
CA LYS A 442 -19.75 -23.07 1.95
C LYS A 442 -18.73 -22.62 2.99
N ASN A 443 -17.83 -23.50 3.43
CA ASN A 443 -16.82 -23.18 4.44
C ASN A 443 -15.83 -22.12 3.95
N MET A 444 -15.43 -22.16 2.67
CA MET A 444 -14.63 -21.12 2.04
C MET A 444 -15.35 -19.75 2.08
N LEU A 445 -16.64 -19.71 1.75
CA LEU A 445 -17.42 -18.48 1.80
C LEU A 445 -17.58 -17.95 3.24
N GLU A 446 -17.59 -18.80 4.27
CA GLU A 446 -17.58 -18.35 5.67
C GLU A 446 -16.27 -17.65 6.05
N GLN A 447 -15.15 -17.95 5.40
CA GLN A 447 -13.86 -17.29 5.65
C GLN A 447 -13.84 -15.82 5.21
N GLN A 448 -14.83 -15.34 4.48
CA GLN A 448 -14.99 -13.92 4.10
C GLN A 448 -15.05 -12.98 5.31
N TRP A 449 -15.42 -13.48 6.48
CA TRP A 449 -15.57 -12.72 7.73
C TRP A 449 -14.54 -13.07 8.80
N LEU A 450 -13.33 -13.51 8.42
CA LEU A 450 -12.21 -13.69 9.36
C LEU A 450 -11.92 -12.40 10.14
N ASP A 451 -12.03 -11.24 9.49
CA ASP A 451 -12.18 -9.95 10.14
C ASP A 451 -13.63 -9.45 9.93
N PRO A 452 -14.51 -9.56 10.94
CA PRO A 452 -15.91 -9.17 10.79
C PRO A 452 -16.14 -7.69 10.52
N LYS A 453 -15.17 -6.84 10.83
CA LYS A 453 -15.21 -5.38 10.57
C LYS A 453 -14.80 -5.05 9.13
N ARG A 454 -14.06 -5.93 8.48
CA ARG A 454 -13.54 -5.76 7.12
C ARG A 454 -13.70 -7.05 6.32
N PRO A 455 -14.95 -7.42 5.98
CA PRO A 455 -15.20 -8.64 5.23
C PRO A 455 -14.57 -8.58 3.84
N ARG A 456 -14.05 -9.71 3.37
CA ARG A 456 -13.51 -9.90 2.03
C ARG A 456 -14.46 -10.73 1.19
N ILE A 457 -15.54 -10.12 0.71
CA ILE A 457 -16.57 -10.82 -0.07
C ILE A 457 -16.00 -11.18 -1.45
N LEU A 458 -15.94 -12.48 -1.74
CA LEU A 458 -15.51 -12.99 -3.05
C LEU A 458 -16.57 -12.69 -4.10
N HIS A 459 -16.15 -12.11 -5.24
CA HIS A 459 -17.01 -11.99 -6.41
C HIS A 459 -17.16 -13.35 -7.09
N VAL A 460 -18.33 -13.61 -7.64
CA VAL A 460 -18.68 -14.93 -8.17
C VAL A 460 -19.12 -14.86 -9.63
N SER A 461 -18.82 -15.93 -10.39
CA SER A 461 -19.20 -16.00 -11.80
C SER A 461 -20.70 -16.21 -12.00
N ALA A 462 -21.19 -15.85 -13.19
CA ALA A 462 -22.56 -16.09 -13.61
C ALA A 462 -22.96 -17.57 -13.44
N GLY A 463 -24.20 -17.78 -13.03
CA GLY A 463 -24.76 -19.08 -12.71
C GLY A 463 -24.62 -19.47 -11.24
N PHE A 464 -23.61 -18.99 -10.51
CA PHE A 464 -23.50 -19.21 -9.07
C PHE A 464 -24.11 -18.02 -8.29
N SER A 465 -24.86 -18.32 -7.23
CA SER A 465 -25.41 -17.31 -6.33
C SER A 465 -25.56 -17.84 -4.91
N TYR A 466 -25.54 -16.92 -3.94
CA TYR A 466 -25.79 -17.23 -2.53
C TYR A 466 -26.31 -16.01 -1.75
N SER A 467 -26.89 -16.29 -0.58
CA SER A 467 -27.27 -15.25 0.38
C SER A 467 -26.45 -15.38 1.66
N TRP A 468 -26.22 -14.26 2.33
CA TRP A 468 -25.62 -14.24 3.66
C TRP A 468 -26.39 -13.30 4.61
N ASP A 469 -26.29 -13.59 5.91
CA ASP A 469 -27.00 -12.88 6.97
C ASP A 469 -26.00 -12.28 7.97
N GLY A 470 -25.91 -10.94 7.99
CA GLY A 470 -25.02 -10.20 8.90
C GLY A 470 -25.36 -10.33 10.38
N ALA A 471 -26.62 -10.70 10.71
CA ALA A 471 -27.07 -10.91 12.09
C ALA A 471 -26.58 -12.24 12.68
N ARG A 472 -26.13 -13.19 11.84
CA ARG A 472 -25.62 -14.47 12.30
C ARG A 472 -24.17 -14.39 12.79
N PRO A 473 -23.73 -15.32 13.66
CA PRO A 473 -22.36 -15.38 14.11
C PRO A 473 -21.39 -15.67 12.94
N VAL A 474 -20.13 -15.22 13.08
CA VAL A 474 -19.05 -15.59 12.15
C VAL A 474 -18.93 -17.12 12.11
N GLY A 475 -18.79 -17.65 10.90
CA GLY A 475 -18.77 -19.11 10.64
C GLY A 475 -20.14 -19.71 10.34
N ASP A 476 -21.23 -18.94 10.43
CA ASP A 476 -22.59 -19.35 10.06
C ASP A 476 -23.39 -18.21 9.38
N ARG A 477 -22.69 -17.32 8.68
CA ARG A 477 -23.33 -16.20 7.96
C ARG A 477 -23.89 -16.61 6.61
N VAL A 478 -23.29 -17.57 5.95
CA VAL A 478 -23.74 -18.06 4.64
C VAL A 478 -25.00 -18.93 4.82
N VAL A 479 -26.08 -18.54 4.16
CA VAL A 479 -27.34 -19.30 4.19
C VAL A 479 -27.20 -20.54 3.30
N ALA A 480 -26.97 -21.70 3.90
CA ALA A 480 -26.62 -22.94 3.20
C ALA A 480 -27.62 -23.33 2.09
N ASP A 481 -28.92 -23.10 2.32
CA ASP A 481 -29.98 -23.45 1.36
C ASP A 481 -30.06 -22.48 0.18
N SER A 482 -29.35 -21.36 0.23
CA SER A 482 -29.31 -20.35 -0.83
C SER A 482 -28.19 -20.58 -1.86
N LEU A 483 -27.20 -21.42 -1.54
CA LEU A 483 -26.13 -21.71 -2.49
C LEU A 483 -26.70 -22.43 -3.69
N SER A 484 -26.62 -21.82 -4.86
CA SER A 484 -27.14 -22.43 -6.08
C SER A 484 -26.21 -22.25 -7.28
N LEU A 485 -26.19 -23.24 -8.16
CA LEU A 485 -25.53 -23.22 -9.45
C LEU A 485 -26.57 -23.45 -10.54
N ASN A 486 -26.75 -22.46 -11.43
CA ASN A 486 -27.77 -22.47 -12.48
C ASN A 486 -29.19 -22.76 -11.94
N GLY A 487 -29.53 -22.21 -10.78
CA GLY A 487 -30.80 -22.42 -10.12
C GLY A 487 -30.98 -23.76 -9.38
N VAL A 488 -29.96 -24.63 -9.44
CA VAL A 488 -29.94 -25.88 -8.69
C VAL A 488 -29.12 -25.71 -7.41
N ARG A 489 -29.72 -26.08 -6.27
CA ARG A 489 -29.02 -26.00 -4.97
C ARG A 489 -27.73 -26.81 -4.98
N ILE A 490 -26.68 -26.27 -4.40
CA ILE A 490 -25.40 -26.96 -4.20
C ILE A 490 -25.59 -28.12 -3.20
N ASP A 491 -25.21 -29.31 -3.62
CA ASP A 491 -25.17 -30.49 -2.75
C ASP A 491 -23.85 -30.47 -1.95
N PRO A 492 -23.91 -30.47 -0.61
CA PRO A 492 -22.72 -30.46 0.23
C PRO A 492 -21.71 -31.59 -0.04
N ALA A 493 -22.18 -32.77 -0.48
CA ALA A 493 -21.32 -33.93 -0.72
C ALA A 493 -20.78 -34.02 -2.16
N THR A 494 -21.37 -33.28 -3.10
CA THR A 494 -20.99 -33.31 -4.51
C THR A 494 -19.73 -32.49 -4.77
N ASN A 495 -18.88 -32.96 -5.66
CA ASN A 495 -17.67 -32.31 -6.11
C ASN A 495 -17.97 -31.30 -7.21
N TYR A 496 -17.41 -30.10 -7.10
CA TYR A 496 -17.50 -29.01 -8.09
C TYR A 496 -16.11 -28.59 -8.52
N ARG A 497 -15.90 -28.44 -9.82
CA ARG A 497 -14.69 -27.82 -10.37
C ARG A 497 -14.83 -26.31 -10.28
N ILE A 498 -13.97 -25.66 -9.52
CA ILE A 498 -13.97 -24.20 -9.35
C ILE A 498 -12.67 -23.60 -9.84
N THR A 499 -12.71 -22.34 -10.29
CA THR A 499 -11.53 -21.56 -10.64
C THR A 499 -11.33 -20.42 -9.67
N VAL A 500 -10.08 -20.22 -9.26
CA VAL A 500 -9.58 -19.05 -8.52
C VAL A 500 -8.24 -18.63 -9.12
N ASN A 501 -7.70 -17.47 -8.72
CA ASN A 501 -6.31 -17.15 -9.03
C ASN A 501 -5.34 -17.94 -8.12
N ASN A 502 -4.08 -18.06 -8.53
CA ASN A 502 -3.07 -18.81 -7.78
C ASN A 502 -2.79 -18.27 -6.38
N PHE A 503 -2.97 -16.96 -6.15
CA PHE A 503 -2.87 -16.35 -4.82
C PHE A 503 -3.94 -16.94 -3.87
N LEU A 504 -5.20 -16.98 -4.30
CA LEU A 504 -6.28 -17.62 -3.54
C LEU A 504 -6.07 -19.12 -3.38
N ALA A 505 -5.64 -19.82 -4.43
CA ALA A 505 -5.46 -21.28 -4.42
C ALA A 505 -4.49 -21.76 -3.33
N VAL A 506 -3.56 -20.92 -2.90
CA VAL A 506 -2.59 -21.20 -1.82
C VAL A 506 -3.00 -20.61 -0.46
N GLY A 507 -4.25 -20.17 -0.31
CA GLY A 507 -4.80 -19.65 0.95
C GLY A 507 -4.65 -18.15 1.16
N GLY A 508 -4.34 -17.39 0.11
CA GLY A 508 -4.26 -15.93 0.15
C GLY A 508 -5.55 -15.30 0.68
N ASP A 509 -5.44 -14.10 1.26
CA ASP A 509 -6.54 -13.40 1.95
C ASP A 509 -7.18 -14.18 3.11
N GLY A 510 -6.55 -15.30 3.55
CA GLY A 510 -7.04 -16.17 4.61
C GLY A 510 -8.02 -17.26 4.14
N PHE A 511 -8.21 -17.45 2.83
CA PHE A 511 -9.08 -18.49 2.27
C PHE A 511 -8.41 -19.88 2.30
N THR A 512 -8.08 -20.36 3.50
CA THR A 512 -7.29 -21.58 3.72
C THR A 512 -8.00 -22.86 3.23
N VAL A 513 -9.34 -22.89 3.17
CA VAL A 513 -10.10 -24.02 2.60
C VAL A 513 -9.70 -24.31 1.14
N LEU A 514 -9.26 -23.31 0.39
CA LEU A 514 -8.80 -23.51 -0.99
C LEU A 514 -7.55 -24.41 -1.08
N THR A 515 -6.74 -24.48 -0.02
CA THR A 515 -5.57 -25.37 0.04
C THR A 515 -5.94 -26.87 0.18
N GLU A 516 -7.20 -27.17 0.53
CA GLU A 516 -7.74 -28.52 0.61
C GLU A 516 -8.20 -29.04 -0.77
N GLY A 517 -8.24 -28.14 -1.77
CA GLY A 517 -8.70 -28.46 -3.12
C GLY A 517 -7.86 -29.54 -3.79
N THR A 518 -8.52 -30.42 -4.52
CA THR A 518 -7.87 -31.55 -5.21
C THR A 518 -7.80 -31.33 -6.72
N ALA A 519 -6.97 -32.13 -7.40
CA ALA A 519 -6.78 -32.09 -8.86
C ALA A 519 -6.54 -30.67 -9.42
N PRO A 520 -5.56 -29.91 -8.89
CA PRO A 520 -5.29 -28.56 -9.38
C PRO A 520 -4.78 -28.61 -10.83
N GLN A 521 -5.28 -27.67 -11.65
CA GLN A 521 -4.82 -27.44 -13.01
C GLN A 521 -4.54 -25.94 -13.19
N VAL A 522 -3.31 -25.60 -13.54
CA VAL A 522 -2.88 -24.23 -13.81
C VAL A 522 -3.24 -23.84 -15.23
N GLY A 523 -3.85 -22.68 -15.40
CA GLY A 523 -4.31 -22.13 -16.67
C GLY A 523 -3.55 -20.86 -17.09
N VAL A 524 -4.24 -20.03 -17.89
CA VAL A 524 -3.74 -18.74 -18.37
C VAL A 524 -3.64 -17.70 -17.26
N TYR A 525 -3.01 -16.57 -17.53
CA TYR A 525 -3.03 -15.42 -16.63
C TYR A 525 -4.43 -14.80 -16.56
N ASP A 526 -4.80 -14.28 -15.39
CA ASP A 526 -6.09 -13.65 -15.12
C ASP A 526 -6.34 -12.44 -16.02
N VAL A 527 -5.33 -11.60 -16.24
CA VAL A 527 -5.39 -10.46 -17.16
C VAL A 527 -5.64 -10.90 -18.61
N ASP A 528 -5.03 -12.01 -19.06
CA ASP A 528 -5.23 -12.52 -20.42
C ASP A 528 -6.64 -13.13 -20.58
N ALA A 529 -7.16 -13.77 -19.54
CA ALA A 529 -8.54 -14.24 -19.51
C ALA A 529 -9.54 -13.08 -19.64
N LEU A 530 -9.32 -11.99 -18.89
CA LEU A 530 -10.15 -10.80 -18.95
C LEU A 530 -10.06 -10.11 -20.33
N TYR A 531 -8.84 -9.97 -20.87
CA TYR A 531 -8.63 -9.43 -22.21
C TYR A 531 -9.35 -10.24 -23.29
N ALA A 532 -9.25 -11.57 -23.26
CA ALA A 532 -9.94 -12.45 -24.19
C ALA A 532 -11.47 -12.35 -24.05
N TYR A 533 -11.97 -12.22 -22.81
CA TYR A 533 -13.39 -12.05 -22.53
C TYR A 533 -13.94 -10.76 -23.13
N PHE A 534 -13.23 -9.63 -22.98
CA PHE A 534 -13.57 -8.37 -23.62
C PHE A 534 -13.61 -8.48 -25.13
N ARG A 535 -12.61 -9.13 -25.73
CA ARG A 535 -12.55 -9.36 -27.18
C ARG A 535 -13.75 -10.16 -27.74
N ALA A 536 -14.24 -11.10 -26.94
CA ALA A 536 -15.32 -11.99 -27.35
C ALA A 536 -16.73 -11.44 -27.09
N ASN A 537 -16.89 -10.56 -26.08
CA ASN A 537 -18.22 -10.20 -25.57
C ASN A 537 -18.55 -8.70 -25.65
N SER A 538 -17.69 -7.88 -26.29
CA SER A 538 -17.96 -6.43 -26.44
C SER A 538 -19.14 -6.14 -27.35
N PRO A 539 -19.95 -5.10 -27.04
CA PRO A 539 -19.83 -4.21 -25.89
C PRO A 539 -20.30 -4.86 -24.58
N ILE A 540 -19.51 -4.73 -23.50
CA ILE A 540 -19.88 -5.26 -22.20
C ILE A 540 -20.74 -4.23 -21.44
N ALA A 541 -21.88 -4.68 -20.92
CA ALA A 541 -22.73 -3.93 -20.01
C ALA A 541 -22.46 -4.34 -18.55
N PRO A 542 -22.73 -3.46 -17.56
CA PRO A 542 -22.67 -3.82 -16.15
C PRO A 542 -23.52 -5.06 -15.84
N ALA A 543 -22.99 -5.98 -15.05
CA ALA A 543 -23.75 -7.10 -14.52
C ALA A 543 -24.84 -6.60 -13.53
N PRO A 544 -25.96 -7.30 -13.36
CA PRO A 544 -27.07 -6.86 -12.51
C PRO A 544 -26.73 -6.70 -11.02
N GLY A 545 -25.61 -7.28 -10.51
CA GLY A 545 -25.21 -7.17 -9.10
C GLY A 545 -26.21 -7.85 -8.14
N ASN A 546 -26.66 -9.05 -8.48
CA ASN A 546 -27.66 -9.80 -7.71
C ASN A 546 -27.28 -11.28 -7.47
N ARG A 547 -26.00 -11.62 -7.66
CA ARG A 547 -25.46 -12.97 -7.41
C ARG A 547 -25.24 -13.20 -5.92
N ILE A 548 -24.98 -12.14 -5.18
CA ILE A 548 -24.76 -12.13 -3.73
C ILE A 548 -25.83 -11.29 -3.08
N VAL A 549 -26.58 -11.88 -2.13
CA VAL A 549 -27.68 -11.19 -1.45
C VAL A 549 -27.41 -11.11 0.06
N ARG A 550 -27.33 -9.89 0.58
CA ARG A 550 -27.32 -9.66 2.03
C ARG A 550 -28.77 -9.63 2.56
N MET A 551 -29.07 -10.41 3.60
CA MET A 551 -30.40 -10.51 4.17
C MET A 551 -30.63 -9.49 5.31
N ASN A 552 -29.63 -9.25 6.18
CA ASN A 552 -29.70 -8.31 7.32
C ASN A 552 -28.37 -7.56 7.51
#